data_072ddf808dcdab879e7dc32c75b355a5
#
_entry.id   072ddf808dcdab879e7dc32c75b355a5
#
_cell.length_a   1.000
_cell.length_b   1.000
_cell.length_c   1.000
_cell.angle_alpha   90.00
_cell.angle_beta   90.00
_cell.angle_gamma   90.00
#
_symmetry.space_group_name_H-M   'P 1'
#
loop_
_entity.id
_entity.type
_entity.pdbx_description
1 polymer ?
#
loop_
_entity_poly.entity_id
_entity_poly.type
_entity_poly.pdbx_seq_one_letter_code
_entity_poly.pdbx_strand_id
1 'polypeptide(L)'
;MRARGINYDTGFLNAGTSTHEPFDPEVVRREMRVIRNDLHCTAVRITGGDPGRLEVAATHAAAAGLEVWFCPFTNGLTRDELLALLADCAESAERLRRRGAEVVLLTGSELSLSTVGFLPGETLAERLALLADAARVRPLVGELRARINDFLRQALDVVRARFGGPVSYASVLPLEGVDWAPFDIIATDAGYRTSVTAPRFRESIRAFVAQGHAQGKPVAVTEFGCATFRGAGKVAGTADAMIVWGDDGRAVRLKGEYVRDEQEQVTYLRELLDVFDAEGVDAAFVYTFARYDLPHRDDRLLDLDRASAGVVKVLDGESRARGRRYPDMPWEPKAGFDALAQCYGR
;
A
#
# COMPACT_ATOMS: atom_id res chain seq x y z
N MET A 1 -5.68 -16.10 -9.50
CA MET A 1 -4.81 -15.26 -8.66
C MET A 1 -4.26 -16.11 -7.51
N ARG A 2 -2.93 -16.26 -7.39
CA ARG A 2 -2.25 -17.08 -6.38
C ARG A 2 -2.26 -16.41 -5.00
N ALA A 3 -1.83 -15.16 -4.92
CA ALA A 3 -1.80 -14.41 -3.68
C ALA A 3 -2.96 -13.39 -3.61
N ARG A 4 -3.83 -13.63 -2.65
CA ARG A 4 -4.99 -12.77 -2.32
C ARG A 4 -4.60 -11.95 -1.09
N GLY A 5 -4.20 -10.69 -1.32
CA GLY A 5 -3.50 -9.90 -0.33
C GLY A 5 -4.22 -8.64 0.13
N ILE A 6 -3.72 -8.08 1.20
CA ILE A 6 -4.09 -6.78 1.74
C ILE A 6 -2.85 -6.03 2.20
N ASN A 7 -2.85 -4.70 2.06
CA ASN A 7 -1.82 -3.85 2.64
C ASN A 7 -2.04 -3.68 4.15
N TYR A 8 -0.94 -3.67 4.88
CA TYR A 8 -0.90 -3.40 6.31
C TYR A 8 0.17 -2.35 6.61
N ASP A 9 -0.26 -1.18 7.07
CA ASP A 9 0.61 -0.08 7.43
C ASP A 9 1.09 -0.21 8.88
N THR A 10 2.40 -0.20 9.10
CA THR A 10 3.03 -0.18 10.44
C THR A 10 3.46 1.22 10.86
N GLY A 11 3.22 2.22 10.01
CA GLY A 11 3.55 3.62 10.20
C GLY A 11 4.39 4.18 9.04
N PHE A 12 3.72 4.76 8.06
CA PHE A 12 4.38 5.60 7.06
C PHE A 12 4.83 6.90 7.74
N LEU A 13 6.13 7.17 7.67
CA LEU A 13 6.70 8.36 8.29
C LEU A 13 6.68 9.53 7.29
N ASN A 14 6.11 10.66 7.70
CA ASN A 14 6.11 11.89 6.94
C ASN A 14 6.21 13.09 7.87
N ALA A 15 7.15 14.00 7.65
CA ALA A 15 7.37 15.20 8.47
C ALA A 15 7.44 14.92 9.99
N GLY A 16 8.01 13.77 10.37
CA GLY A 16 8.15 13.37 11.78
C GLY A 16 6.89 12.76 12.41
N THR A 17 5.81 12.60 11.66
CA THR A 17 4.59 11.90 12.09
C THR A 17 4.49 10.51 11.48
N SER A 18 3.80 9.60 12.18
CA SER A 18 3.51 8.25 11.73
C SER A 18 2.01 8.08 11.48
N THR A 19 1.66 7.34 10.44
CA THR A 19 0.25 7.02 10.12
C THR A 19 -0.35 5.97 11.05
N HIS A 20 0.46 5.27 11.85
CA HIS A 20 0.00 4.24 12.77
C HIS A 20 0.46 4.53 14.20
N GLU A 21 -0.38 5.23 14.94
CA GLU A 21 -0.18 5.52 16.37
C GLU A 21 -1.49 5.31 17.17
N PRO A 22 -1.42 4.68 18.35
CA PRO A 22 -0.28 3.95 18.91
C PRO A 22 -0.05 2.62 18.20
N PHE A 23 1.22 2.22 18.05
CA PHE A 23 1.58 0.89 17.53
C PHE A 23 1.65 -0.11 18.69
N ASP A 24 0.68 -1.01 18.77
CA ASP A 24 0.61 -2.05 19.82
C ASP A 24 0.84 -3.44 19.20
N PRO A 25 1.96 -4.14 19.51
CA PRO A 25 2.26 -5.46 18.98
C PRO A 25 1.17 -6.52 19.21
N GLU A 26 0.40 -6.43 20.31
CA GLU A 26 -0.69 -7.36 20.58
C GLU A 26 -1.90 -7.11 19.68
N VAL A 27 -2.20 -5.84 19.40
CA VAL A 27 -3.23 -5.47 18.41
C VAL A 27 -2.80 -5.98 17.04
N VAL A 28 -1.56 -5.72 16.62
CA VAL A 28 -0.99 -6.21 15.34
C VAL A 28 -1.12 -7.73 15.22
N ARG A 29 -0.76 -8.46 16.27
CA ARG A 29 -0.88 -9.93 16.31
C ARG A 29 -2.31 -10.41 16.07
N ARG A 30 -3.31 -9.74 16.65
CA ARG A 30 -4.72 -10.05 16.47
C ARG A 30 -5.20 -9.71 15.06
N GLU A 31 -4.77 -8.57 14.53
CA GLU A 31 -5.10 -8.14 13.16
C GLU A 31 -4.58 -9.12 12.11
N MET A 32 -3.36 -9.63 12.24
CA MET A 32 -2.83 -10.65 11.33
C MET A 32 -3.68 -11.93 11.33
N ARG A 33 -4.22 -12.33 12.50
CA ARG A 33 -5.16 -13.45 12.59
C ARG A 33 -6.49 -13.16 11.91
N VAL A 34 -7.04 -11.96 12.09
CA VAL A 34 -8.27 -11.51 11.41
C VAL A 34 -8.06 -11.46 9.89
N ILE A 35 -6.94 -10.93 9.44
CA ILE A 35 -6.57 -10.89 8.02
C ILE A 35 -6.51 -12.31 7.44
N ARG A 36 -5.91 -13.26 8.16
CA ARG A 36 -5.83 -14.64 7.71
C ARG A 36 -7.14 -15.39 7.76
N ASN A 37 -7.82 -15.34 8.91
CA ASN A 37 -8.92 -16.24 9.20
C ASN A 37 -10.29 -15.70 8.77
N ASP A 38 -10.50 -14.38 8.93
CA ASP A 38 -11.81 -13.78 8.71
C ASP A 38 -11.89 -13.09 7.34
N LEU A 39 -10.79 -12.48 6.86
CA LEU A 39 -10.70 -11.95 5.49
C LEU A 39 -10.26 -13.00 4.46
N HIS A 40 -9.77 -14.15 4.90
CA HIS A 40 -9.26 -15.22 4.05
C HIS A 40 -8.10 -14.80 3.13
N CYS A 41 -7.34 -13.79 3.54
CA CYS A 41 -6.13 -13.41 2.82
C CYS A 41 -5.09 -14.55 2.87
N THR A 42 -4.35 -14.72 1.78
CA THR A 42 -3.20 -15.63 1.71
C THR A 42 -1.88 -14.90 1.84
N ALA A 43 -1.88 -13.60 1.62
CA ALA A 43 -0.70 -12.73 1.67
C ALA A 43 -1.01 -11.40 2.35
N VAL A 44 0.03 -10.76 2.90
CA VAL A 44 -0.03 -9.39 3.41
C VAL A 44 1.19 -8.60 2.95
N ARG A 45 0.98 -7.39 2.40
CA ARG A 45 2.05 -6.45 2.14
C ARG A 45 2.18 -5.53 3.35
N ILE A 46 3.31 -5.61 4.03
CA ILE A 46 3.60 -4.85 5.24
C ILE A 46 4.46 -3.65 4.86
N THR A 47 3.94 -2.45 5.09
CA THR A 47 4.57 -1.18 4.75
C THR A 47 4.91 -0.38 6.00
N GLY A 48 5.93 0.47 5.93
CA GLY A 48 6.31 1.38 7.01
C GLY A 48 7.77 1.83 6.94
N GLY A 49 8.13 2.77 7.81
CA GLY A 49 9.46 3.36 7.86
C GLY A 49 10.33 2.90 9.04
N ASP A 50 9.77 2.16 10.00
CA ASP A 50 10.48 1.64 11.17
C ASP A 50 10.77 0.15 11.01
N PRO A 51 12.06 -0.27 10.93
CA PRO A 51 12.43 -1.68 10.72
C PRO A 51 11.91 -2.61 11.82
N GLY A 52 11.86 -2.14 13.08
CA GLY A 52 11.39 -2.94 14.20
C GLY A 52 9.88 -3.20 14.12
N ARG A 53 9.07 -2.18 13.77
CA ARG A 53 7.63 -2.35 13.54
C ARG A 53 7.33 -3.26 12.35
N LEU A 54 8.09 -3.11 11.26
CA LEU A 54 8.00 -4.00 10.10
C LEU A 54 8.28 -5.46 10.49
N GLU A 55 9.36 -5.73 11.26
CA GLU A 55 9.71 -7.07 11.71
C GLU A 55 8.67 -7.68 12.65
N VAL A 56 8.10 -6.88 13.57
CA VAL A 56 7.02 -7.31 14.47
C VAL A 56 5.80 -7.74 13.66
N ALA A 57 5.32 -6.91 12.74
CA ALA A 57 4.15 -7.21 11.92
C ALA A 57 4.41 -8.43 11.02
N ALA A 58 5.58 -8.51 10.38
CA ALA A 58 5.97 -9.63 9.53
C ALA A 58 6.08 -10.95 10.30
N THR A 59 6.57 -10.90 11.53
CA THR A 59 6.65 -12.09 12.42
C THR A 59 5.24 -12.59 12.75
N HIS A 60 4.31 -11.70 13.08
CA HIS A 60 2.93 -12.10 13.38
C HIS A 60 2.18 -12.59 12.14
N ALA A 61 2.43 -11.99 10.97
CA ALA A 61 1.87 -12.42 9.70
C ALA A 61 2.34 -13.83 9.32
N ALA A 62 3.64 -14.09 9.40
CA ALA A 62 4.23 -15.41 9.14
C ALA A 62 3.68 -16.45 10.12
N ALA A 63 3.56 -16.12 11.42
CA ALA A 63 2.98 -17.00 12.44
C ALA A 63 1.48 -17.30 12.19
N ALA A 64 0.76 -16.40 11.51
CA ALA A 64 -0.61 -16.61 11.08
C ALA A 64 -0.72 -17.42 9.75
N GLY A 65 0.40 -17.76 9.10
CA GLY A 65 0.43 -18.51 7.84
C GLY A 65 0.14 -17.64 6.62
N LEU A 66 0.48 -16.35 6.67
CA LEU A 66 0.42 -15.43 5.54
C LEU A 66 1.77 -15.37 4.81
N GLU A 67 1.74 -15.33 3.48
CA GLU A 67 2.90 -14.90 2.68
C GLU A 67 3.18 -13.42 2.98
N VAL A 68 4.42 -13.11 3.32
CA VAL A 68 4.82 -11.75 3.74
C VAL A 68 5.46 -11.02 2.58
N TRP A 69 4.88 -9.90 2.16
CA TRP A 69 5.49 -8.94 1.25
C TRP A 69 6.07 -7.80 2.09
N PHE A 70 7.35 -7.92 2.41
CA PHE A 70 8.07 -6.98 3.28
C PHE A 70 8.47 -5.75 2.48
N CYS A 71 7.88 -4.59 2.78
CA CYS A 71 8.01 -3.37 1.97
C CYS A 71 8.39 -2.16 2.82
N PRO A 72 9.69 -1.83 2.98
CA PRO A 72 10.10 -0.55 3.53
C PRO A 72 9.54 0.59 2.68
N PHE A 73 8.69 1.41 3.28
CA PHE A 73 8.03 2.52 2.60
C PHE A 73 7.84 3.69 3.56
N THR A 74 8.52 4.78 3.28
CA THR A 74 8.49 6.00 4.10
C THR A 74 8.84 7.21 3.24
N ASN A 75 8.54 8.43 3.73
CA ASN A 75 8.86 9.66 3.03
C ASN A 75 10.08 10.37 3.62
N GLY A 76 10.82 11.07 2.75
CA GLY A 76 11.84 12.04 3.12
C GLY A 76 13.24 11.50 3.35
N LEU A 77 13.47 10.19 3.17
CA LEU A 77 14.81 9.63 3.18
C LEU A 77 15.59 10.03 1.93
N THR A 78 16.88 10.29 2.10
CA THR A 78 17.85 10.30 1.03
C THR A 78 18.08 8.89 0.48
N ARG A 79 18.74 8.79 -0.68
CA ARG A 79 19.09 7.48 -1.27
C ARG A 79 19.97 6.63 -0.36
N ASP A 80 20.95 7.24 0.32
CA ASP A 80 21.87 6.52 1.21
C ASP A 80 21.16 6.02 2.47
N GLU A 81 20.29 6.84 3.06
CA GLU A 81 19.45 6.44 4.20
C GLU A 81 18.48 5.32 3.82
N LEU A 82 17.91 5.35 2.62
CA LEU A 82 17.05 4.28 2.14
C LEU A 82 17.84 2.99 1.88
N LEU A 83 19.08 3.05 1.35
CA LEU A 83 19.94 1.86 1.22
C LEU A 83 20.27 1.24 2.59
N ALA A 84 20.51 2.07 3.62
CA ALA A 84 20.74 1.57 4.97
C ALA A 84 19.47 0.89 5.53
N LEU A 85 18.29 1.51 5.39
CA LEU A 85 17.01 0.91 5.77
C LEU A 85 16.76 -0.43 5.05
N LEU A 86 17.05 -0.49 3.75
CA LEU A 86 16.92 -1.72 2.96
C LEU A 86 17.86 -2.84 3.44
N ALA A 87 19.06 -2.49 3.90
CA ALA A 87 20.00 -3.47 4.46
C ALA A 87 19.43 -4.10 5.74
N ASP A 88 18.93 -3.30 6.69
CA ASP A 88 18.32 -3.77 7.94
C ASP A 88 17.06 -4.61 7.66
N CYS A 89 16.21 -4.15 6.75
CA CYS A 89 15.01 -4.87 6.36
C CYS A 89 15.30 -6.21 5.65
N ALA A 90 16.36 -6.26 4.83
CA ALA A 90 16.77 -7.49 4.16
C ALA A 90 17.27 -8.55 5.15
N GLU A 91 17.97 -8.14 6.21
CA GLU A 91 18.38 -9.04 7.29
C GLU A 91 17.16 -9.58 8.08
N SER A 92 16.18 -8.71 8.38
CA SER A 92 14.93 -9.11 9.05
C SER A 92 14.12 -10.08 8.19
N ALA A 93 13.95 -9.78 6.91
CA ALA A 93 13.27 -10.63 5.93
C ALA A 93 13.96 -12.00 5.80
N GLU A 94 15.30 -12.04 5.77
CA GLU A 94 16.06 -13.31 5.71
C GLU A 94 15.91 -14.12 6.99
N ARG A 95 15.89 -13.48 8.17
CA ARG A 95 15.62 -14.19 9.44
C ARG A 95 14.25 -14.90 9.42
N LEU A 96 13.22 -14.23 8.89
CA LEU A 96 11.88 -14.82 8.74
C LEU A 96 11.88 -15.96 7.74
N ARG A 97 12.49 -15.78 6.57
CA ARG A 97 12.60 -16.78 5.51
C ARG A 97 13.30 -18.06 6.01
N ARG A 98 14.41 -17.90 6.76
CA ARG A 98 15.14 -19.04 7.33
C ARG A 98 14.35 -19.80 8.40
N ARG A 99 13.35 -19.17 9.00
CA ARG A 99 12.40 -19.83 9.92
C ARG A 99 11.24 -20.52 9.18
N GLY A 100 11.26 -20.53 7.85
CA GLY A 100 10.27 -21.21 7.02
C GLY A 100 9.11 -20.35 6.54
N ALA A 101 9.14 -19.01 6.75
CA ALA A 101 8.15 -18.12 6.21
C ALA A 101 8.33 -17.90 4.70
N GLU A 102 7.22 -17.76 3.97
CA GLU A 102 7.24 -17.30 2.59
C GLU A 102 7.37 -15.78 2.61
N VAL A 103 8.48 -15.24 2.09
CA VAL A 103 8.80 -13.81 2.13
C VAL A 103 9.21 -13.31 0.75
N VAL A 104 8.56 -12.25 0.29
CA VAL A 104 8.98 -11.40 -0.84
C VAL A 104 9.47 -10.08 -0.26
N LEU A 105 10.63 -9.58 -0.68
CA LEU A 105 11.14 -8.27 -0.28
C LEU A 105 10.97 -7.26 -1.41
N LEU A 106 10.37 -6.11 -1.11
CA LEU A 106 10.30 -4.99 -2.03
C LEU A 106 11.42 -3.98 -1.72
N THR A 107 12.12 -3.52 -2.75
CA THR A 107 13.18 -2.50 -2.62
C THR A 107 12.63 -1.08 -2.44
N GLY A 108 11.42 -0.97 -1.91
CA GLY A 108 10.70 0.26 -1.70
C GLY A 108 9.42 0.35 -2.53
N SER A 109 8.78 1.50 -2.45
CA SER A 109 7.54 1.84 -3.13
C SER A 109 7.58 3.30 -3.56
N GLU A 110 7.12 3.59 -4.78
CA GLU A 110 6.94 4.96 -5.28
C GLU A 110 8.14 5.89 -5.05
N LEU A 111 9.35 5.43 -5.38
CA LEU A 111 10.60 6.15 -5.10
C LEU A 111 10.62 7.58 -5.66
N SER A 112 10.00 7.79 -6.82
CA SER A 112 9.88 9.11 -7.42
C SER A 112 9.18 10.12 -6.51
N LEU A 113 8.26 9.66 -5.68
CA LEU A 113 7.47 10.47 -4.74
C LEU A 113 8.07 10.50 -3.35
N SER A 114 8.41 9.33 -2.80
CA SER A 114 8.75 9.14 -1.40
C SER A 114 10.18 9.52 -1.05
N THR A 115 11.13 9.38 -1.99
CA THR A 115 12.57 9.54 -1.71
C THR A 115 13.09 10.88 -2.23
N VAL A 116 13.85 11.58 -1.41
CA VAL A 116 14.46 12.88 -1.77
C VAL A 116 15.49 12.70 -2.87
N GLY A 117 15.47 13.63 -3.85
CA GLY A 117 16.48 13.70 -4.90
C GLY A 117 16.13 12.97 -6.20
N PHE A 118 14.96 12.31 -6.32
CA PHE A 118 14.47 11.79 -7.61
C PHE A 118 13.70 12.86 -8.38
N LEU A 119 12.66 13.42 -7.79
CA LEU A 119 11.95 14.59 -8.34
C LEU A 119 12.34 15.87 -7.58
N PRO A 120 12.27 17.04 -8.22
CA PRO A 120 12.38 18.32 -7.53
C PRO A 120 11.29 18.48 -6.45
N GLY A 121 11.66 18.99 -5.28
CA GLY A 121 10.80 19.25 -4.13
C GLY A 121 11.32 18.59 -2.86
N GLU A 122 11.38 19.38 -1.78
CA GLU A 122 11.85 18.92 -0.47
C GLU A 122 10.78 18.13 0.26
N THR A 123 9.51 18.49 0.05
CA THR A 123 8.37 17.85 0.70
C THR A 123 7.61 16.92 -0.26
N LEU A 124 6.89 15.94 0.29
CA LEU A 124 5.99 15.09 -0.48
C LEU A 124 4.90 15.92 -1.20
N ALA A 125 4.37 16.96 -0.54
CA ALA A 125 3.36 17.84 -1.12
C ALA A 125 3.87 18.57 -2.36
N GLU A 126 5.11 19.06 -2.35
CA GLU A 126 5.74 19.71 -3.51
C GLU A 126 5.94 18.75 -4.67
N ARG A 127 6.38 17.52 -4.41
CA ARG A 127 6.54 16.49 -5.44
C ARG A 127 5.21 16.04 -6.04
N LEU A 128 4.16 15.90 -5.21
CA LEU A 128 2.80 15.63 -5.68
C LEU A 128 2.25 16.79 -6.54
N ALA A 129 2.47 18.03 -6.12
CA ALA A 129 2.08 19.21 -6.89
C ALA A 129 2.81 19.30 -8.23
N LEU A 130 4.08 18.90 -8.27
CA LEU A 130 4.84 18.80 -9.52
C LEU A 130 4.24 17.74 -10.45
N LEU A 131 3.91 16.56 -9.93
CA LEU A 131 3.31 15.47 -10.73
C LEU A 131 1.92 15.79 -11.26
N ALA A 132 1.18 16.68 -10.62
CA ALA A 132 -0.11 17.14 -11.11
C ALA A 132 0.02 18.03 -12.37
N ASP A 133 1.23 18.53 -12.69
CA ASP A 133 1.52 19.35 -13.86
C ASP A 133 2.33 18.56 -14.89
N ALA A 134 1.64 17.95 -15.83
CA ALA A 134 2.25 17.11 -16.88
C ALA A 134 3.27 17.87 -17.75
N ALA A 135 3.11 19.20 -17.94
CA ALA A 135 4.03 20.01 -18.72
C ALA A 135 5.39 20.17 -18.01
N ARG A 136 5.37 20.29 -16.68
CA ARG A 136 6.58 20.38 -15.85
C ARG A 136 7.26 19.01 -15.66
N VAL A 137 6.50 17.93 -15.57
CA VAL A 137 7.04 16.57 -15.38
C VAL A 137 7.69 16.02 -16.65
N ARG A 138 7.07 16.25 -17.82
CA ARG A 138 7.49 15.66 -19.11
C ARG A 138 8.99 15.79 -19.40
N PRO A 139 9.65 16.95 -19.23
CA PRO A 139 11.08 17.10 -19.50
C PRO A 139 11.97 16.33 -18.51
N LEU A 140 11.46 15.97 -17.32
CA LEU A 140 12.21 15.31 -16.26
C LEU A 140 12.19 13.78 -16.39
N VAL A 141 11.25 13.20 -17.14
CA VAL A 141 10.99 11.75 -17.15
C VAL A 141 12.22 10.92 -17.55
N GLY A 142 13.00 11.38 -18.54
CA GLY A 142 14.18 10.64 -18.99
C GLY A 142 15.25 10.51 -17.92
N GLU A 143 15.57 11.62 -17.25
CA GLU A 143 16.55 11.66 -16.17
C GLU A 143 16.04 10.93 -14.92
N LEU A 144 14.75 11.10 -14.57
CA LEU A 144 14.12 10.38 -13.47
C LEU A 144 14.26 8.86 -13.62
N ARG A 145 13.94 8.33 -14.80
CA ARG A 145 14.06 6.89 -15.10
C ARG A 145 15.49 6.39 -14.97
N ALA A 146 16.47 7.14 -15.46
CA ALA A 146 17.86 6.78 -15.34
C ALA A 146 18.30 6.72 -13.86
N ARG A 147 17.94 7.73 -13.05
CA ARG A 147 18.26 7.80 -11.62
C ARG A 147 17.58 6.68 -10.82
N ILE A 148 16.31 6.38 -11.10
CA ILE A 148 15.59 5.30 -10.43
C ILE A 148 16.23 3.95 -10.74
N ASN A 149 16.51 3.66 -12.01
CA ASN A 149 17.12 2.38 -12.37
C ASN A 149 18.55 2.23 -11.85
N ASP A 150 19.30 3.33 -11.75
CA ASP A 150 20.61 3.31 -11.12
C ASP A 150 20.52 2.99 -9.62
N PHE A 151 19.62 3.64 -8.91
CA PHE A 151 19.35 3.35 -7.50
C PHE A 151 18.85 1.92 -7.27
N LEU A 152 17.90 1.45 -8.09
CA LEU A 152 17.34 0.11 -7.95
C LEU A 152 18.40 -0.99 -8.14
N ARG A 153 19.41 -0.78 -9.00
CA ARG A 153 20.56 -1.69 -9.09
C ARG A 153 21.36 -1.74 -7.78
N GLN A 154 21.66 -0.57 -7.19
CA GLN A 154 22.35 -0.50 -5.90
C GLN A 154 21.53 -1.14 -4.77
N ALA A 155 20.21 -0.88 -4.75
CA ALA A 155 19.28 -1.48 -3.78
C ALA A 155 19.27 -3.00 -3.91
N LEU A 156 19.24 -3.53 -5.12
CA LEU A 156 19.33 -4.96 -5.37
C LEU A 156 20.63 -5.57 -4.88
N ASP A 157 21.77 -4.92 -5.10
CA ASP A 157 23.08 -5.40 -4.61
C ASP A 157 23.07 -5.47 -3.08
N VAL A 158 22.56 -4.44 -2.40
CA VAL A 158 22.44 -4.41 -0.93
C VAL A 158 21.52 -5.53 -0.41
N VAL A 159 20.35 -5.70 -1.06
CA VAL A 159 19.34 -6.69 -0.67
C VAL A 159 19.85 -8.11 -0.95
N ARG A 160 20.36 -8.38 -2.14
CA ARG A 160 20.82 -9.73 -2.54
C ARG A 160 22.03 -10.22 -1.73
N ALA A 161 22.83 -9.32 -1.20
CA ALA A 161 23.92 -9.68 -0.28
C ALA A 161 23.42 -10.23 1.06
N ARG A 162 22.13 -10.03 1.42
CA ARG A 162 21.55 -10.35 2.73
C ARG A 162 20.31 -11.26 2.65
N PHE A 163 19.57 -11.20 1.58
CA PHE A 163 18.28 -11.88 1.41
C PHE A 163 18.28 -12.82 0.20
N GLY A 164 17.98 -14.10 0.45
CA GLY A 164 17.97 -15.16 -0.56
C GLY A 164 16.60 -15.48 -1.17
N GLY A 165 15.56 -14.72 -0.84
CA GLY A 165 14.21 -14.89 -1.36
C GLY A 165 13.91 -14.02 -2.58
N PRO A 166 12.65 -14.06 -3.09
CA PRO A 166 12.19 -13.22 -4.22
C PRO A 166 12.23 -11.73 -3.88
N VAL A 167 12.66 -10.92 -4.87
CA VAL A 167 12.75 -9.46 -4.73
C VAL A 167 11.94 -8.77 -5.83
N SER A 168 11.22 -7.72 -5.45
CA SER A 168 10.45 -6.86 -6.34
C SER A 168 10.62 -5.37 -5.97
N TYR A 169 9.86 -4.53 -6.63
CA TYR A 169 9.72 -3.09 -6.37
C TYR A 169 8.29 -2.67 -6.68
N ALA A 170 7.66 -1.85 -5.85
CA ALA A 170 6.32 -1.34 -6.08
C ALA A 170 6.38 -0.01 -6.86
N SER A 171 6.14 -0.07 -8.17
CA SER A 171 6.36 1.03 -9.09
C SER A 171 5.11 1.84 -9.38
N VAL A 172 5.26 3.15 -9.55
CA VAL A 172 4.23 4.02 -10.16
C VAL A 172 4.40 3.99 -11.68
N LEU A 173 3.72 3.07 -12.33
CA LEU A 173 3.73 2.95 -13.79
C LEU A 173 2.92 4.06 -14.47
N PRO A 174 3.31 4.54 -15.64
CA PRO A 174 4.55 4.30 -16.41
C PRO A 174 5.68 5.29 -16.10
N LEU A 175 5.53 6.13 -15.07
CA LEU A 175 6.41 7.25 -14.79
C LEU A 175 7.87 6.81 -14.59
N GLU A 176 8.09 5.82 -13.76
CA GLU A 176 9.43 5.41 -13.31
C GLU A 176 10.21 4.58 -14.34
N GLY A 177 9.53 3.89 -15.25
CA GLY A 177 10.16 3.16 -16.35
C GLY A 177 11.19 2.14 -15.90
N VAL A 178 10.81 1.30 -14.93
CA VAL A 178 11.67 0.33 -14.27
C VAL A 178 12.20 -0.73 -15.24
N ASP A 179 13.51 -1.00 -15.17
CA ASP A 179 14.11 -2.19 -15.76
C ASP A 179 13.84 -3.40 -14.85
N TRP A 180 12.94 -4.25 -15.29
CA TRP A 180 12.51 -5.42 -14.52
C TRP A 180 13.43 -6.64 -14.67
N ALA A 181 14.45 -6.59 -15.56
CA ALA A 181 15.30 -7.75 -15.82
C ALA A 181 15.92 -8.37 -14.54
N PRO A 182 16.42 -7.59 -13.55
CA PRO A 182 17.06 -8.15 -12.37
C PRO A 182 16.09 -8.53 -11.23
N PHE A 183 14.79 -8.24 -11.36
CA PHE A 183 13.77 -8.56 -10.36
C PHE A 183 13.11 -9.92 -10.62
N ASP A 184 12.55 -10.54 -9.59
CA ASP A 184 11.84 -11.82 -9.71
C ASP A 184 10.37 -11.64 -10.06
N ILE A 185 9.77 -10.51 -9.66
CA ILE A 185 8.36 -10.19 -9.84
C ILE A 185 8.25 -8.78 -10.39
N ILE A 186 7.32 -8.55 -11.31
CA ILE A 186 6.97 -7.21 -11.79
C ILE A 186 5.78 -6.70 -10.97
N ALA A 187 5.91 -5.56 -10.30
CA ALA A 187 4.87 -5.07 -9.41
C ALA A 187 4.54 -3.58 -9.61
N THR A 188 3.29 -3.22 -9.31
CA THR A 188 2.82 -1.84 -9.46
C THR A 188 1.83 -1.44 -8.38
N ASP A 189 1.97 -0.21 -7.86
CA ASP A 189 0.99 0.48 -7.02
C ASP A 189 -0.10 1.18 -7.85
N ALA A 190 -0.01 1.17 -9.17
CA ALA A 190 -0.99 1.80 -10.08
C ALA A 190 -2.22 0.93 -10.36
N GLY A 191 -2.72 0.16 -9.40
CA GLY A 191 -3.92 -0.68 -9.54
C GLY A 191 -5.25 0.08 -9.43
N TYR A 192 -5.24 1.41 -9.49
CA TYR A 192 -6.41 2.23 -9.29
C TYR A 192 -7.18 2.51 -10.58
N ARG A 193 -8.48 2.19 -10.59
CA ARG A 193 -9.39 2.57 -11.66
C ARG A 193 -10.11 3.86 -11.27
N THR A 194 -9.88 4.92 -12.02
CA THR A 194 -10.53 6.22 -11.87
C THR A 194 -11.46 6.49 -13.06
N SER A 195 -12.24 7.57 -13.01
CA SER A 195 -13.02 8.02 -14.18
C SER A 195 -12.16 8.23 -15.45
N VAL A 196 -10.89 8.61 -15.27
CA VAL A 196 -9.95 8.83 -16.37
C VAL A 196 -9.42 7.51 -16.92
N THR A 197 -9.06 6.57 -16.05
CA THR A 197 -8.45 5.29 -16.46
C THR A 197 -9.47 4.21 -16.82
N ALA A 198 -10.72 4.31 -16.35
CA ALA A 198 -11.76 3.30 -16.53
C ALA A 198 -11.94 2.80 -17.97
N PRO A 199 -11.93 3.67 -19.02
CA PRO A 199 -12.14 3.20 -20.40
C PRO A 199 -11.08 2.21 -20.90
N ARG A 200 -9.85 2.26 -20.34
CA ARG A 200 -8.73 1.40 -20.74
C ARG A 200 -8.15 0.56 -19.60
N PHE A 201 -8.77 0.58 -18.43
CA PHE A 201 -8.22 -0.06 -17.24
C PHE A 201 -7.93 -1.55 -17.46
N ARG A 202 -8.91 -2.30 -17.95
CA ARG A 202 -8.76 -3.73 -18.22
C ARG A 202 -7.69 -4.01 -19.27
N GLU A 203 -7.61 -3.19 -20.33
CA GLU A 203 -6.58 -3.28 -21.37
C GLU A 203 -5.18 -3.03 -20.77
N SER A 204 -5.05 -2.04 -19.91
CA SER A 204 -3.79 -1.73 -19.21
C SER A 204 -3.33 -2.88 -18.32
N ILE A 205 -4.24 -3.52 -17.57
CA ILE A 205 -3.92 -4.71 -16.76
C ILE A 205 -3.48 -5.86 -17.65
N ARG A 206 -4.18 -6.11 -18.76
CA ARG A 206 -3.78 -7.15 -19.74
C ARG A 206 -2.39 -6.89 -20.33
N ALA A 207 -2.08 -5.65 -20.68
CA ALA A 207 -0.76 -5.28 -21.19
C ALA A 207 0.33 -5.47 -20.11
N PHE A 208 0.03 -5.15 -18.86
CA PHE A 208 0.93 -5.36 -17.74
C PHE A 208 1.21 -6.86 -17.50
N VAL A 209 0.19 -7.71 -17.55
CA VAL A 209 0.35 -9.17 -17.45
C VAL A 209 1.15 -9.71 -18.63
N ALA A 210 0.87 -9.24 -19.86
CA ALA A 210 1.62 -9.63 -21.05
C ALA A 210 3.11 -9.26 -20.95
N GLN A 211 3.45 -8.12 -20.35
CA GLN A 211 4.83 -7.73 -20.06
C GLN A 211 5.52 -8.75 -19.13
N GLY A 212 4.84 -9.21 -18.09
CA GLY A 212 5.34 -10.24 -17.20
C GLY A 212 5.59 -11.55 -17.93
N HIS A 213 4.62 -12.03 -18.70
CA HIS A 213 4.74 -13.25 -19.49
C HIS A 213 5.90 -13.20 -20.48
N ALA A 214 6.12 -12.05 -21.14
CA ALA A 214 7.24 -11.86 -22.06
C ALA A 214 8.62 -11.96 -21.39
N GLN A 215 8.69 -11.76 -20.06
CA GLN A 215 9.90 -11.89 -19.26
C GLN A 215 9.93 -13.17 -18.40
N GLY A 216 8.92 -14.03 -18.51
CA GLY A 216 8.79 -15.23 -17.68
C GLY A 216 8.60 -14.94 -16.19
N LYS A 217 7.99 -13.78 -15.84
CA LYS A 217 7.84 -13.31 -14.47
C LYS A 217 6.37 -13.18 -14.07
N PRO A 218 6.02 -13.53 -12.81
CA PRO A 218 4.71 -13.20 -12.27
C PRO A 218 4.54 -11.69 -12.15
N VAL A 219 3.29 -11.23 -12.16
CA VAL A 219 2.96 -9.82 -11.98
C VAL A 219 2.09 -9.61 -10.75
N ALA A 220 2.32 -8.51 -10.04
CA ALA A 220 1.58 -8.14 -8.85
C ALA A 220 1.01 -6.72 -8.94
N VAL A 221 -0.25 -6.56 -8.52
CA VAL A 221 -0.85 -5.27 -8.22
C VAL A 221 -0.75 -5.05 -6.72
N THR A 222 0.18 -4.22 -6.31
CA THR A 222 0.55 -4.01 -4.91
C THR A 222 -0.36 -3.03 -4.19
N GLU A 223 -1.13 -2.20 -4.93
CA GLU A 223 -2.16 -1.34 -4.35
C GLU A 223 -3.37 -1.18 -5.27
N PHE A 224 -4.56 -1.36 -4.71
CA PHE A 224 -5.84 -0.99 -5.30
C PHE A 224 -6.90 -0.85 -4.21
N GLY A 225 -7.87 0.01 -4.40
CA GLY A 225 -8.95 0.25 -3.45
C GLY A 225 -9.56 1.64 -3.62
N CYS A 226 -10.58 1.95 -2.88
CA CYS A 226 -11.15 3.28 -2.82
C CYS A 226 -11.71 3.58 -1.42
N ALA A 227 -11.90 4.86 -1.13
CA ALA A 227 -12.51 5.34 0.09
C ALA A 227 -14.02 5.02 0.15
N THR A 228 -14.70 5.46 1.24
CA THR A 228 -16.08 5.08 1.56
C THR A 228 -17.06 6.25 1.47
N PHE A 229 -16.94 7.07 0.44
CA PHE A 229 -17.90 8.13 0.12
C PHE A 229 -18.47 7.95 -1.29
N ARG A 230 -19.63 8.53 -1.53
CA ARG A 230 -20.30 8.49 -2.85
C ARG A 230 -19.45 9.10 -3.93
N GLY A 231 -19.07 8.30 -4.94
CA GLY A 231 -18.19 8.70 -6.02
C GLY A 231 -16.70 8.43 -5.77
N ALA A 232 -16.34 7.77 -4.67
CA ALA A 232 -14.95 7.46 -4.31
C ALA A 232 -14.22 6.64 -5.40
N GLY A 233 -14.91 5.69 -6.04
CA GLY A 233 -14.35 4.90 -7.13
C GLY A 233 -13.94 5.72 -8.37
N LYS A 234 -14.48 6.94 -8.53
CA LYS A 234 -14.10 7.84 -9.65
C LYS A 234 -12.76 8.53 -9.43
N VAL A 235 -12.33 8.63 -8.17
CA VAL A 235 -11.12 9.32 -7.72
C VAL A 235 -10.25 8.42 -6.83
N ALA A 236 -10.33 7.12 -7.04
CA ALA A 236 -9.56 6.14 -6.28
C ALA A 236 -8.06 6.44 -6.29
N GLY A 237 -7.38 6.21 -5.17
CA GLY A 237 -5.96 6.53 -4.99
C GLY A 237 -5.67 8.01 -4.69
N THR A 238 -6.68 8.91 -4.69
CA THR A 238 -6.45 10.35 -4.44
C THR A 238 -7.30 10.92 -3.30
N ALA A 239 -7.92 10.09 -2.48
CA ALA A 239 -8.83 10.53 -1.42
C ALA A 239 -8.15 11.42 -0.36
N ASP A 240 -6.84 11.32 -0.17
CA ASP A 240 -6.06 12.18 0.72
C ASP A 240 -6.11 13.66 0.30
N ALA A 241 -6.41 13.95 -0.97
CA ALA A 241 -6.66 15.32 -1.46
C ALA A 241 -7.92 15.96 -0.86
N MET A 242 -8.83 15.18 -0.25
CA MET A 242 -10.02 15.65 0.45
C MET A 242 -9.74 16.14 1.87
N ILE A 243 -8.53 15.90 2.38
CA ILE A 243 -8.14 16.18 3.76
C ILE A 243 -7.44 17.53 3.85
N VAL A 244 -7.77 18.29 4.87
CA VAL A 244 -6.97 19.43 5.33
C VAL A 244 -5.91 18.86 6.27
N TRP A 245 -4.66 18.98 5.87
CA TRP A 245 -3.51 18.57 6.66
C TRP A 245 -3.00 19.74 7.49
N GLY A 246 -2.59 19.48 8.73
CA GLY A 246 -1.91 20.44 9.58
C GLY A 246 -0.44 20.62 9.18
N ASP A 247 0.20 21.63 9.73
CA ASP A 247 1.63 21.90 9.49
C ASP A 247 2.53 20.78 10.03
N ASP A 248 2.02 19.99 10.98
CA ASP A 248 2.66 18.80 11.54
C ASP A 248 2.43 17.53 10.69
N GLY A 249 1.77 17.64 9.54
CA GLY A 249 1.46 16.51 8.67
C GLY A 249 0.31 15.63 9.14
N ARG A 250 -0.42 15.99 10.19
CA ARG A 250 -1.58 15.25 10.67
C ARG A 250 -2.86 15.66 9.95
N ALA A 251 -3.75 14.70 9.74
CA ALA A 251 -5.07 14.97 9.19
C ALA A 251 -5.93 15.71 10.23
N VAL A 252 -6.46 16.88 9.85
CA VAL A 252 -7.24 17.76 10.75
C VAL A 252 -8.73 17.60 10.53
N ARG A 253 -9.18 17.74 9.29
CA ARG A 253 -10.59 17.65 8.89
C ARG A 253 -10.74 17.41 7.40
N LEU A 254 -11.95 17.07 6.97
CA LEU A 254 -12.30 17.04 5.56
C LEU A 254 -12.46 18.47 5.00
N LYS A 255 -12.16 18.66 3.72
CA LYS A 255 -12.34 19.95 3.01
C LYS A 255 -13.81 20.28 2.74
N GLY A 256 -14.70 19.31 2.84
CA GLY A 256 -16.12 19.47 2.58
C GLY A 256 -16.94 18.31 3.15
N GLU A 257 -18.26 18.38 2.96
CA GLU A 257 -19.17 17.30 3.34
C GLU A 257 -19.20 16.23 2.25
N TYR A 258 -18.88 15.00 2.63
CA TYR A 258 -18.95 13.82 1.77
C TYR A 258 -19.98 12.84 2.34
N VAL A 259 -20.83 12.31 1.49
CA VAL A 259 -21.86 11.32 1.91
C VAL A 259 -21.19 9.96 2.03
N ARG A 260 -21.21 9.35 3.23
CA ARG A 260 -20.70 8.00 3.43
C ARG A 260 -21.43 7.01 2.55
N ASP A 261 -20.70 6.19 1.83
CA ASP A 261 -21.23 5.14 0.95
C ASP A 261 -20.24 3.96 0.90
N GLU A 262 -20.40 3.02 1.82
CA GLU A 262 -19.54 1.83 1.87
C GLU A 262 -19.81 0.85 0.71
N GLN A 263 -21.00 0.94 0.07
CA GLN A 263 -21.32 0.12 -1.10
C GLN A 263 -20.49 0.53 -2.33
N GLU A 264 -20.06 1.77 -2.41
CA GLU A 264 -19.10 2.21 -3.42
C GLU A 264 -17.80 1.39 -3.33
N GLN A 265 -17.25 1.22 -2.11
CA GLN A 265 -16.06 0.41 -1.88
C GLN A 265 -16.32 -1.08 -2.21
N VAL A 266 -17.46 -1.64 -1.78
CA VAL A 266 -17.86 -3.03 -2.09
C VAL A 266 -17.87 -3.29 -3.60
N THR A 267 -18.52 -2.43 -4.36
CA THR A 267 -18.62 -2.56 -5.81
C THR A 267 -17.25 -2.46 -6.46
N TYR A 268 -16.48 -1.46 -6.04
CA TYR A 268 -15.13 -1.21 -6.55
C TYR A 268 -14.19 -2.41 -6.33
N LEU A 269 -14.14 -2.96 -5.12
CA LEU A 269 -13.27 -4.10 -4.80
C LEU A 269 -13.64 -5.34 -5.62
N ARG A 270 -14.94 -5.67 -5.71
CA ARG A 270 -15.40 -6.83 -6.49
C ARG A 270 -15.04 -6.72 -7.97
N GLU A 271 -15.34 -5.57 -8.57
CA GLU A 271 -15.07 -5.35 -9.99
C GLU A 271 -13.56 -5.43 -10.33
N LEU A 272 -12.69 -4.89 -9.46
CA LEU A 272 -11.26 -4.94 -9.72
C LEU A 272 -10.68 -6.34 -9.50
N LEU A 273 -11.10 -7.04 -8.45
CA LEU A 273 -10.68 -8.42 -8.22
C LEU A 273 -11.09 -9.33 -9.38
N ASP A 274 -12.31 -9.18 -9.91
CA ASP A 274 -12.77 -9.91 -11.09
C ASP A 274 -11.91 -9.60 -12.34
N VAL A 275 -11.48 -8.34 -12.51
CA VAL A 275 -10.57 -7.97 -13.61
C VAL A 275 -9.19 -8.59 -13.41
N PHE A 276 -8.59 -8.50 -12.23
CA PHE A 276 -7.26 -9.03 -11.96
C PHE A 276 -7.21 -10.55 -12.13
N ASP A 277 -8.22 -11.25 -11.64
CA ASP A 277 -8.30 -12.71 -11.78
C ASP A 277 -8.48 -13.11 -13.24
N ALA A 278 -9.39 -12.45 -13.96
CA ALA A 278 -9.67 -12.75 -15.37
C ALA A 278 -8.49 -12.44 -16.31
N GLU A 279 -7.67 -11.44 -16.00
CA GLU A 279 -6.50 -11.08 -16.81
C GLU A 279 -5.22 -11.82 -16.37
N GLY A 280 -5.25 -12.61 -15.28
CA GLY A 280 -4.14 -13.45 -14.85
C GLY A 280 -3.08 -12.75 -13.99
N VAL A 281 -3.46 -11.75 -13.21
CA VAL A 281 -2.60 -11.18 -12.17
C VAL A 281 -2.27 -12.25 -11.13
N ASP A 282 -0.99 -12.43 -10.79
CA ASP A 282 -0.54 -13.46 -9.83
C ASP A 282 -0.87 -13.08 -8.39
N ALA A 283 -0.59 -11.84 -8.01
CA ALA A 283 -0.84 -11.31 -6.66
C ALA A 283 -1.52 -9.94 -6.71
N ALA A 284 -2.50 -9.71 -5.82
CA ALA A 284 -3.14 -8.40 -5.70
C ALA A 284 -3.39 -8.05 -4.23
N PHE A 285 -3.11 -6.79 -3.87
CA PHE A 285 -3.19 -6.32 -2.49
C PHE A 285 -4.15 -5.14 -2.37
N VAL A 286 -5.24 -5.36 -1.65
CA VAL A 286 -6.19 -4.28 -1.33
C VAL A 286 -5.50 -3.22 -0.49
N TYR A 287 -5.58 -1.98 -0.87
CA TYR A 287 -5.20 -0.84 -0.06
C TYR A 287 -6.45 -0.34 0.67
N THR A 288 -6.57 -0.52 1.98
CA THR A 288 -5.67 -1.14 2.96
C THR A 288 -6.49 -1.80 4.08
N PHE A 289 -5.88 -2.47 5.05
CA PHE A 289 -6.61 -3.00 6.21
C PHE A 289 -7.21 -1.86 7.05
N ALA A 290 -6.37 -0.98 7.58
CA ALA A 290 -6.76 0.16 8.43
C ALA A 290 -5.96 1.42 8.09
N ARG A 291 -6.54 2.60 8.32
CA ARG A 291 -5.88 3.91 8.31
C ARG A 291 -6.02 4.50 9.72
N TYR A 292 -5.03 4.28 10.56
CA TYR A 292 -5.04 4.74 11.95
C TYR A 292 -4.96 6.26 12.08
N ASP A 293 -4.40 6.92 11.08
CA ASP A 293 -4.33 8.37 10.93
C ASP A 293 -5.65 9.02 10.50
N LEU A 294 -6.65 8.23 10.06
CA LEU A 294 -7.94 8.69 9.58
C LEU A 294 -9.11 8.08 10.38
N PRO A 295 -9.26 8.45 11.67
CA PRO A 295 -10.28 7.85 12.50
C PRO A 295 -11.70 8.32 12.16
N HIS A 296 -12.65 7.46 12.49
CA HIS A 296 -14.06 7.76 12.45
C HIS A 296 -14.47 8.66 13.63
N ARG A 297 -15.29 9.66 13.34
CA ARG A 297 -15.94 10.55 14.31
C ARG A 297 -17.39 10.81 13.95
N ASP A 298 -18.22 11.15 14.95
CA ASP A 298 -19.63 11.47 14.73
C ASP A 298 -19.83 12.79 13.95
N ASP A 299 -18.91 13.77 14.14
CA ASP A 299 -18.90 15.01 13.37
C ASP A 299 -18.51 14.76 11.91
N ARG A 300 -19.35 15.22 10.98
CA ARG A 300 -19.19 14.95 9.54
C ARG A 300 -17.92 15.51 8.91
N LEU A 301 -17.43 16.65 9.41
CA LEU A 301 -16.20 17.27 8.90
C LEU A 301 -14.95 16.66 9.54
N LEU A 302 -15.09 16.08 10.75
CA LEU A 302 -14.01 15.42 11.47
C LEU A 302 -13.99 13.90 11.23
N ASP A 303 -14.97 13.34 10.52
CA ASP A 303 -15.04 11.92 10.17
C ASP A 303 -14.08 11.58 9.02
N LEU A 304 -12.80 11.54 9.33
CA LEU A 304 -11.71 11.33 8.37
C LEU A 304 -11.79 9.94 7.71
N ASP A 305 -12.43 8.97 8.37
CA ASP A 305 -12.63 7.63 7.81
C ASP A 305 -13.38 7.64 6.47
N ARG A 306 -14.14 8.68 6.14
CA ARG A 306 -14.75 8.81 4.81
C ARG A 306 -13.73 8.90 3.69
N ALA A 307 -12.55 9.45 3.97
CA ALA A 307 -11.41 9.49 3.03
C ALA A 307 -10.55 8.22 3.11
N SER A 308 -10.78 7.36 4.10
CA SER A 308 -10.01 6.13 4.29
C SER A 308 -10.44 5.02 3.33
N ALA A 309 -9.47 4.45 2.64
CA ALA A 309 -9.63 3.22 1.86
C ALA A 309 -9.55 1.94 2.72
N GLY A 310 -9.35 2.06 4.04
CA GLY A 310 -9.35 0.92 4.96
C GLY A 310 -10.64 0.09 4.86
N VAL A 311 -10.51 -1.24 4.93
CA VAL A 311 -11.68 -2.13 5.00
C VAL A 311 -12.26 -2.19 6.41
N VAL A 312 -11.52 -1.70 7.40
CA VAL A 312 -12.02 -1.45 8.75
C VAL A 312 -12.04 0.05 9.02
N LYS A 313 -12.94 0.46 9.89
CA LYS A 313 -13.13 1.82 10.35
C LYS A 313 -12.47 1.98 11.71
N VAL A 314 -11.40 2.73 11.79
CA VAL A 314 -10.69 3.03 13.05
C VAL A 314 -11.57 3.94 13.90
N LEU A 315 -11.77 3.59 15.17
CA LEU A 315 -12.62 4.31 16.10
C LEU A 315 -11.80 5.27 16.95
N ASP A 316 -12.26 6.51 17.07
CA ASP A 316 -11.69 7.46 18.03
C ASP A 316 -12.03 7.07 19.48
N GLY A 317 -11.26 7.59 20.46
CA GLY A 317 -11.24 7.15 21.85
C GLY A 317 -12.59 6.83 22.50
N GLU A 318 -13.58 7.73 22.40
CA GLU A 318 -14.94 7.52 22.92
C GLU A 318 -15.77 6.51 22.10
N SER A 319 -15.49 6.39 20.81
CA SER A 319 -16.17 5.44 19.90
C SER A 319 -15.68 4.01 20.06
N ARG A 320 -14.52 3.76 20.68
CA ARG A 320 -13.98 2.41 20.95
C ARG A 320 -14.96 1.50 21.70
N ALA A 321 -15.79 2.07 22.55
CA ALA A 321 -16.82 1.32 23.29
C ALA A 321 -17.95 0.78 22.40
N ARG A 322 -18.02 1.14 21.11
CA ARG A 322 -19.10 0.80 20.19
C ARG A 322 -18.78 -0.34 19.22
N GLY A 323 -17.53 -0.80 19.13
CA GLY A 323 -17.13 -1.93 18.30
C GLY A 323 -17.84 -3.22 18.73
N ARG A 324 -18.82 -3.69 17.95
CA ARG A 324 -19.67 -4.84 18.34
C ARG A 324 -19.10 -6.19 17.94
N ARG A 325 -18.49 -6.25 16.75
CA ARG A 325 -18.00 -7.52 16.17
C ARG A 325 -16.61 -7.92 16.71
N TYR A 326 -15.78 -6.93 16.99
CA TYR A 326 -14.45 -7.09 17.54
C TYR A 326 -14.28 -6.13 18.74
N PRO A 327 -14.90 -6.43 19.89
CA PRO A 327 -15.04 -5.47 21.01
C PRO A 327 -13.70 -5.03 21.63
N ASP A 328 -12.65 -5.84 21.45
CA ASP A 328 -11.32 -5.53 21.99
C ASP A 328 -10.40 -4.85 20.95
N MET A 329 -10.92 -4.55 19.75
CA MET A 329 -10.13 -3.91 18.69
C MET A 329 -10.46 -2.40 18.59
N PRO A 330 -9.47 -1.56 18.20
CA PRO A 330 -9.68 -0.12 18.04
C PRO A 330 -10.41 0.24 16.76
N TRP A 331 -11.04 -0.72 16.12
CA TRP A 331 -11.76 -0.55 14.84
C TRP A 331 -12.98 -1.48 14.74
N GLU A 332 -13.82 -1.24 13.76
CA GLU A 332 -14.90 -2.15 13.35
C GLU A 332 -14.93 -2.37 11.83
N PRO A 333 -15.42 -3.53 11.34
CA PRO A 333 -15.51 -3.80 9.92
C PRO A 333 -16.44 -2.83 9.18
N LYS A 334 -16.05 -2.45 7.96
CA LYS A 334 -16.92 -1.82 6.97
C LYS A 334 -17.56 -2.88 6.07
N ALA A 335 -18.54 -2.49 5.24
CA ALA A 335 -19.10 -3.39 4.25
C ALA A 335 -18.06 -3.98 3.27
N GLY A 336 -16.99 -3.23 2.99
CA GLY A 336 -15.84 -3.70 2.21
C GLY A 336 -15.11 -4.89 2.82
N PHE A 337 -15.05 -5.01 4.14
CA PHE A 337 -14.48 -6.15 4.84
C PHE A 337 -15.23 -7.45 4.49
N ASP A 338 -16.56 -7.45 4.63
CA ASP A 338 -17.36 -8.64 4.34
C ASP A 338 -17.36 -9.00 2.85
N ALA A 339 -17.32 -7.98 1.98
CA ALA A 339 -17.19 -8.19 0.54
C ALA A 339 -15.87 -8.86 0.17
N LEU A 340 -14.75 -8.40 0.76
CA LEU A 340 -13.43 -8.97 0.55
C LEU A 340 -13.36 -10.41 1.06
N ALA A 341 -13.87 -10.66 2.28
CA ALA A 341 -13.96 -12.01 2.85
C ALA A 341 -14.73 -12.98 1.94
N GLN A 342 -15.85 -12.54 1.35
CA GLN A 342 -16.62 -13.32 0.38
C GLN A 342 -15.85 -13.58 -0.93
N CYS A 343 -15.06 -12.62 -1.42
CA CYS A 343 -14.25 -12.81 -2.63
C CYS A 343 -13.09 -13.76 -2.39
N TYR A 344 -12.43 -13.67 -1.24
CA TYR A 344 -11.23 -14.46 -0.92
C TYR A 344 -11.52 -15.84 -0.34
N GLY A 345 -12.70 -16.07 0.23
CA GLY A 345 -13.15 -17.35 0.78
C GLY A 345 -13.69 -18.34 -0.25
N ARG A 346 -13.72 -17.95 -1.53
CA ARG A 346 -14.17 -18.80 -2.65
C ARG A 346 -13.13 -19.82 -3.09
#